data_04bbd7fd8b18ed4aa086854edda68b3d
#
_entry.id   04bbd7fd8b18ed4aa086854edda68b3d
#
_cell.length_a   1.000
_cell.length_b   1.000
_cell.length_c   1.000
_cell.angle_alpha   90.00
_cell.angle_beta   90.00
_cell.angle_gamma   90.00
#
_symmetry.space_group_name_H-M   'P 1'
#
loop_
_entity.id
_entity.type
_entity.pdbx_description
1 polymer ?
#
loop_
_entity_poly.entity_id
_entity_poly.type
_entity_poly.pdbx_seq_one_letter_code
_entity_poly.pdbx_strand_id
1 'polypeptide(L)'
;NGRILPVTATRQGVKALCTMSPYLRQQAETLNAAEGISVVGNESTGVYVTDIHAGDSMRVANVDFGSEGAQSITIRVAAKSNNGTLVVRQDNTKGKILAKIKIEATGGENVWEERTFELTNTPTGIHDVHFSFIGTGDATLFNWDWWQFNGATSSGIENLQDKASLHNTTFYTLQGIPAENPTQGIYIKDGKKVVINN
;
A
#
# COMPACT_ATOMS: atom_id res chain seq x y z
N ASN A 1 23.63 -3.15 4.09
CA ASN A 1 24.33 -4.23 4.81
C ASN A 1 23.63 -5.54 4.52
N GLY A 2 24.17 -6.32 3.52
CA GLY A 2 23.66 -7.65 3.14
C GLY A 2 23.94 -8.72 4.22
N ARG A 3 23.32 -8.61 5.37
CA ARG A 3 23.44 -9.58 6.45
C ARG A 3 22.51 -10.77 6.19
N ILE A 4 23.08 -11.94 6.02
CA ILE A 4 22.32 -13.18 5.94
C ILE A 4 21.79 -13.49 7.35
N LEU A 5 20.46 -13.57 7.50
CA LEU A 5 19.83 -13.99 8.75
C LEU A 5 19.73 -15.53 8.78
N PRO A 6 19.89 -16.15 9.96
CA PRO A 6 19.73 -17.60 10.09
C PRO A 6 18.28 -17.99 9.82
N VAL A 7 18.08 -19.05 9.04
CA VAL A 7 16.77 -19.61 8.69
C VAL A 7 16.63 -20.95 9.39
N THR A 8 15.53 -21.15 10.12
CA THR A 8 15.22 -22.42 10.73
C THR A 8 14.53 -23.33 9.71
N ALA A 9 15.19 -24.42 9.33
CA ALA A 9 14.60 -25.47 8.52
C ALA A 9 13.79 -26.42 9.40
N THR A 10 12.57 -26.75 8.99
CA THR A 10 11.71 -27.78 9.61
C THR A 10 11.61 -29.00 8.71
N ARG A 11 11.03 -30.11 9.21
CA ARG A 11 10.74 -31.29 8.37
C ARG A 11 9.81 -31.00 7.20
N GLN A 12 9.08 -29.91 7.23
CA GLN A 12 8.20 -29.42 6.16
C GLN A 12 8.89 -28.44 5.20
N GLY A 13 10.20 -28.21 5.36
CA GLY A 13 10.98 -27.29 4.57
C GLY A 13 11.26 -25.96 5.28
N VAL A 14 11.78 -25.01 4.54
CA VAL A 14 12.04 -23.64 5.01
C VAL A 14 10.74 -22.85 4.90
N LYS A 15 10.32 -22.22 6.00
CA LYS A 15 9.18 -21.29 5.94
C LYS A 15 9.47 -20.21 4.89
N ALA A 16 8.51 -19.92 4.03
CA ALA A 16 8.63 -18.83 3.06
C ALA A 16 9.02 -17.53 3.77
N LEU A 17 10.21 -17.01 3.45
CA LEU A 17 10.77 -15.81 4.08
C LEU A 17 10.25 -14.51 3.43
N CYS A 18 9.54 -14.64 2.31
CA CYS A 18 9.07 -13.50 1.53
C CYS A 18 7.57 -13.34 1.73
N THR A 19 7.19 -12.48 2.66
CA THR A 19 5.84 -11.93 2.71
C THR A 19 5.85 -10.57 2.03
N MET A 20 4.71 -10.21 1.41
CA MET A 20 4.49 -8.90 0.83
C MET A 20 3.82 -8.01 1.87
N SER A 21 4.38 -6.81 2.09
CA SER A 21 3.70 -5.80 2.91
C SER A 21 2.59 -5.13 2.09
N PRO A 22 1.33 -5.20 2.51
CA PRO A 22 0.23 -4.52 1.83
C PRO A 22 0.20 -3.01 2.06
N TYR A 23 0.98 -2.52 3.03
CA TYR A 23 1.02 -1.11 3.45
C TYR A 23 1.97 -0.24 2.60
N LEU A 24 2.65 -0.86 1.66
CA LEU A 24 3.39 -0.17 0.61
C LEU A 24 2.59 -0.27 -0.68
N ARG A 25 2.76 0.71 -1.57
CA ARG A 25 2.16 0.68 -2.92
C ARG A 25 2.61 -0.57 -3.66
N GLN A 26 1.64 -1.38 -4.09
CA GLN A 26 1.83 -2.59 -4.86
C GLN A 26 1.29 -2.38 -6.26
N GLN A 27 2.11 -2.61 -7.27
CA GLN A 27 1.67 -2.54 -8.66
C GLN A 27 0.66 -3.66 -8.94
N ALA A 28 -0.40 -3.38 -9.68
CA ALA A 28 -1.48 -4.34 -9.92
C ALA A 28 -1.00 -5.58 -10.68
N GLU A 29 0.00 -5.43 -11.54
CA GLU A 29 0.65 -6.53 -12.27
C GLU A 29 1.61 -7.38 -11.41
N THR A 30 1.89 -7.00 -10.16
CA THR A 30 2.66 -7.81 -9.23
C THR A 30 1.76 -8.86 -8.59
N LEU A 31 1.64 -10.02 -9.22
CA LEU A 31 0.69 -11.06 -8.85
C LEU A 31 1.29 -12.47 -8.99
N ASN A 32 0.68 -13.45 -8.33
CA ASN A 32 1.08 -14.86 -8.39
C ASN A 32 0.27 -15.68 -9.38
N ALA A 33 -0.96 -15.27 -9.65
CA ALA A 33 -1.83 -15.88 -10.63
C ALA A 33 -2.89 -14.91 -11.12
N ALA A 34 -3.31 -15.03 -12.37
CA ALA A 34 -4.40 -14.28 -12.95
C ALA A 34 -5.15 -15.12 -13.98
N GLU A 35 -6.40 -14.74 -14.23
CA GLU A 35 -7.25 -15.32 -15.26
C GLU A 35 -7.99 -14.18 -15.96
N GLY A 36 -7.90 -14.12 -17.29
CA GLY A 36 -8.66 -13.24 -18.16
C GLY A 36 -8.10 -11.83 -18.36
N ILE A 37 -7.08 -11.41 -17.61
CA ILE A 37 -6.52 -10.04 -17.69
C ILE A 37 -5.33 -9.94 -18.65
N SER A 38 -5.03 -8.72 -19.09
CA SER A 38 -3.81 -8.34 -19.82
C SER A 38 -3.00 -7.30 -19.06
N VAL A 39 -1.70 -7.21 -19.37
CA VAL A 39 -0.80 -6.20 -18.81
C VAL A 39 -0.19 -5.40 -19.96
N VAL A 40 -0.27 -4.09 -19.87
CA VAL A 40 0.31 -3.18 -20.86
C VAL A 40 1.10 -2.08 -20.18
N GLY A 41 2.01 -1.47 -20.94
CA GLY A 41 2.82 -0.34 -20.45
C GLY A 41 2.81 0.80 -21.45
N ASN A 42 2.88 2.01 -20.94
CA ASN A 42 3.13 3.21 -21.71
C ASN A 42 4.09 4.16 -20.97
N GLU A 43 4.67 5.12 -21.71
CA GLU A 43 5.66 6.04 -21.13
C GLU A 43 5.10 6.99 -20.07
N SER A 44 3.80 7.29 -20.09
CA SER A 44 3.18 8.26 -19.19
C SER A 44 2.68 7.65 -17.88
N THR A 45 2.19 6.41 -17.90
CA THR A 45 1.57 5.74 -16.76
C THR A 45 2.48 4.67 -16.15
N GLY A 46 3.37 4.09 -16.96
CA GLY A 46 4.11 2.89 -16.62
C GLY A 46 3.34 1.63 -17.02
N VAL A 47 3.47 0.57 -16.24
CA VAL A 47 2.81 -0.72 -16.46
C VAL A 47 1.50 -0.76 -15.67
N TYR A 48 0.44 -1.31 -16.25
CA TYR A 48 -0.85 -1.45 -15.58
C TYR A 48 -1.65 -2.65 -16.13
N VAL A 49 -2.61 -3.11 -15.35
CA VAL A 49 -3.54 -4.18 -15.72
C VAL A 49 -4.70 -3.60 -16.54
N THR A 50 -5.02 -4.26 -17.64
CA THR A 50 -6.11 -3.89 -18.56
C THR A 50 -6.86 -5.14 -19.02
N ASP A 51 -7.83 -4.98 -19.93
CA ASP A 51 -8.71 -6.06 -20.43
C ASP A 51 -9.42 -6.82 -19.30
N ILE A 52 -9.73 -6.12 -18.23
CA ILE A 52 -10.45 -6.69 -17.09
C ILE A 52 -11.93 -6.86 -17.49
N HIS A 53 -12.43 -8.09 -17.49
CA HIS A 53 -13.82 -8.41 -17.80
C HIS A 53 -14.55 -9.04 -16.60
N ALA A 54 -15.85 -9.17 -16.72
CA ALA A 54 -16.65 -9.85 -15.70
C ALA A 54 -16.29 -11.34 -15.63
N GLY A 55 -15.93 -11.80 -14.43
CA GLY A 55 -15.49 -13.17 -14.17
C GLY A 55 -13.98 -13.33 -14.06
N ASP A 56 -13.19 -12.37 -14.50
CA ASP A 56 -11.74 -12.40 -14.36
C ASP A 56 -11.31 -12.32 -12.90
N SER A 57 -10.09 -12.75 -12.63
CA SER A 57 -9.56 -12.76 -11.27
C SER A 57 -8.04 -12.63 -11.22
N MET A 58 -7.55 -12.18 -10.06
CA MET A 58 -6.13 -12.08 -9.72
C MET A 58 -5.89 -12.59 -8.30
N ARG A 59 -4.69 -13.13 -8.06
CA ARG A 59 -4.26 -13.54 -6.73
C ARG A 59 -2.86 -13.03 -6.41
N VAL A 60 -2.72 -12.51 -5.21
CA VAL A 60 -1.44 -12.15 -4.60
C VAL A 60 -1.26 -13.00 -3.35
N ALA A 61 -0.17 -13.76 -3.29
CA ALA A 61 0.08 -14.69 -2.19
C ALA A 61 0.95 -14.09 -1.09
N ASN A 62 0.79 -14.61 0.13
CA ASN A 62 1.62 -14.30 1.29
C ASN A 62 1.63 -12.80 1.66
N VAL A 63 0.49 -12.15 1.63
CA VAL A 63 0.32 -10.76 2.07
C VAL A 63 0.26 -10.73 3.60
N ASP A 64 1.20 -10.00 4.23
CA ASP A 64 1.32 -9.91 5.68
C ASP A 64 0.66 -8.63 6.21
N PHE A 65 -0.53 -8.80 6.79
CA PHE A 65 -1.30 -7.70 7.39
C PHE A 65 -0.86 -7.39 8.83
N GLY A 66 0.09 -8.14 9.40
CA GLY A 66 0.52 -7.96 10.80
C GLY A 66 -0.58 -8.26 11.82
N SER A 67 -0.37 -7.84 13.06
CA SER A 67 -1.30 -8.05 14.17
C SER A 67 -2.48 -7.07 14.17
N GLU A 68 -2.24 -5.85 13.75
CA GLU A 68 -3.25 -4.77 13.78
C GLU A 68 -4.21 -4.84 12.59
N GLY A 69 -3.73 -5.37 11.45
CA GLY A 69 -4.51 -5.53 10.24
C GLY A 69 -4.75 -4.24 9.46
N ALA A 70 -5.50 -4.35 8.37
CA ALA A 70 -5.86 -3.24 7.50
C ALA A 70 -7.31 -2.79 7.71
N GLN A 71 -7.58 -1.49 7.53
CA GLN A 71 -8.93 -0.91 7.66
C GLN A 71 -9.46 -0.36 6.36
N SER A 72 -8.61 0.07 5.45
CA SER A 72 -9.03 0.54 4.13
C SER A 72 -8.06 0.07 3.04
N ILE A 73 -8.48 0.22 1.79
CA ILE A 73 -7.67 -0.01 0.59
C ILE A 73 -7.76 1.21 -0.31
N THR A 74 -6.61 1.69 -0.75
CA THR A 74 -6.50 2.71 -1.80
C THR A 74 -6.14 2.02 -3.10
N ILE A 75 -6.81 2.39 -4.18
CA ILE A 75 -6.55 1.88 -5.53
C ILE A 75 -6.41 3.03 -6.52
N ARG A 76 -5.60 2.85 -7.56
CA ARG A 76 -5.51 3.79 -8.68
C ARG A 76 -6.05 3.14 -9.94
N VAL A 77 -7.17 3.67 -10.42
CA VAL A 77 -7.92 3.10 -11.55
C VAL A 77 -8.26 4.15 -12.60
N ALA A 78 -8.51 3.71 -13.82
CA ALA A 78 -9.09 4.51 -14.89
C ALA A 78 -10.29 3.76 -15.49
N ALA A 79 -11.46 4.38 -15.51
CA ALA A 79 -12.71 3.76 -15.93
C ALA A 79 -13.52 4.67 -16.84
N LYS A 80 -13.97 4.13 -17.97
CA LYS A 80 -14.83 4.83 -18.93
C LYS A 80 -16.30 4.85 -18.47
N SER A 81 -16.70 3.86 -17.68
CA SER A 81 -18.10 3.67 -17.27
C SER A 81 -18.21 3.13 -15.84
N ASN A 82 -19.39 3.22 -15.26
CA ASN A 82 -19.71 2.72 -13.90
C ASN A 82 -20.04 1.21 -13.90
N ASN A 83 -19.39 0.40 -14.74
CA ASN A 83 -19.78 -0.98 -14.98
C ASN A 83 -19.05 -2.00 -14.10
N GLY A 84 -17.90 -1.64 -13.54
CA GLY A 84 -17.04 -2.56 -12.80
C GLY A 84 -17.29 -2.57 -11.30
N THR A 85 -17.16 -3.75 -10.71
CA THR A 85 -17.06 -3.93 -9.26
C THR A 85 -15.86 -4.81 -8.97
N LEU A 86 -14.95 -4.32 -8.13
CA LEU A 86 -13.83 -5.06 -7.57
C LEU A 86 -14.27 -5.72 -6.26
N VAL A 87 -14.11 -7.03 -6.15
CA VAL A 87 -14.35 -7.77 -4.90
C VAL A 87 -13.01 -8.28 -4.39
N VAL A 88 -12.64 -7.85 -3.21
CA VAL A 88 -11.41 -8.25 -2.52
C VAL A 88 -11.74 -9.32 -1.49
N ARG A 89 -11.08 -10.49 -1.56
CA ARG A 89 -11.32 -11.62 -0.67
C ARG A 89 -10.02 -12.13 -0.06
N GLN A 90 -10.16 -12.75 1.09
CA GLN A 90 -9.08 -13.41 1.83
C GLN A 90 -8.99 -14.87 1.43
N ASP A 91 -7.77 -15.37 1.22
CA ASP A 91 -7.33 -16.76 1.02
C ASP A 91 -7.80 -17.42 -0.28
N ASN A 92 -9.06 -17.26 -0.68
CA ASN A 92 -9.59 -17.91 -1.89
C ASN A 92 -10.81 -17.20 -2.45
N THR A 93 -11.28 -17.63 -3.62
CA THR A 93 -12.43 -17.04 -4.34
C THR A 93 -13.77 -17.13 -3.60
N LYS A 94 -13.88 -17.96 -2.57
CA LYS A 94 -15.04 -18.09 -1.68
C LYS A 94 -14.75 -17.58 -0.26
N GLY A 95 -13.54 -17.05 -0.04
CA GLY A 95 -13.07 -16.56 1.25
C GLY A 95 -13.82 -15.32 1.72
N LYS A 96 -13.48 -14.91 2.94
CA LYS A 96 -14.07 -13.73 3.59
C LYS A 96 -13.91 -12.48 2.70
N ILE A 97 -14.99 -11.77 2.46
CA ILE A 97 -14.95 -10.51 1.71
C ILE A 97 -14.29 -9.46 2.58
N LEU A 98 -13.22 -8.86 2.09
CA LEU A 98 -12.55 -7.71 2.71
C LEU A 98 -13.18 -6.41 2.23
N ALA A 99 -13.45 -6.30 0.94
CA ALA A 99 -14.13 -5.14 0.35
C ALA A 99 -14.95 -5.54 -0.89
N LYS A 100 -16.01 -4.79 -1.16
CA LYS A 100 -16.76 -4.81 -2.42
C LYS A 100 -16.89 -3.38 -2.91
N ILE A 101 -16.13 -3.06 -3.94
CA ILE A 101 -15.86 -1.70 -4.41
C ILE A 101 -16.51 -1.52 -5.79
N LYS A 102 -17.54 -0.69 -5.87
CA LYS A 102 -18.06 -0.25 -7.16
C LYS A 102 -17.12 0.78 -7.76
N ILE A 103 -16.61 0.51 -8.95
CA ILE A 103 -15.76 1.44 -9.67
C ILE A 103 -16.64 2.40 -10.45
N GLU A 104 -16.59 3.67 -10.08
CA GLU A 104 -17.25 4.75 -10.80
C GLU A 104 -16.36 5.26 -11.93
N ALA A 105 -16.96 5.76 -12.99
CA ALA A 105 -16.22 6.34 -14.12
C ALA A 105 -15.31 7.49 -13.66
N THR A 106 -14.10 7.50 -14.22
CA THR A 106 -13.09 8.54 -13.98
C THR A 106 -13.02 9.57 -15.11
N GLY A 107 -13.86 9.40 -16.15
CA GLY A 107 -13.88 10.27 -17.32
C GLY A 107 -13.20 9.66 -18.54
N GLY A 108 -12.57 8.48 -18.46
CA GLY A 108 -11.96 7.79 -19.58
C GLY A 108 -11.02 6.65 -19.20
N GLU A 109 -10.63 5.86 -20.17
CA GLU A 109 -9.75 4.69 -19.99
C GLU A 109 -8.31 5.05 -19.57
N ASN A 110 -7.92 6.32 -19.72
CA ASN A 110 -6.60 6.85 -19.35
C ASN A 110 -6.70 8.04 -18.38
N VAL A 111 -7.87 8.27 -17.80
CA VAL A 111 -8.06 9.27 -16.76
C VAL A 111 -7.96 8.58 -15.42
N TRP A 112 -6.81 8.69 -14.79
CA TRP A 112 -6.45 7.95 -13.58
C TRP A 112 -6.88 8.71 -12.32
N GLU A 113 -7.52 7.99 -11.41
CA GLU A 113 -7.89 8.50 -10.09
C GLU A 113 -7.46 7.54 -8.99
N GLU A 114 -7.07 8.11 -7.85
CA GLU A 114 -6.80 7.40 -6.61
C GLU A 114 -8.04 7.49 -5.72
N ARG A 115 -8.51 6.34 -5.25
CA ARG A 115 -9.73 6.26 -4.42
C ARG A 115 -9.49 5.31 -3.26
N THR A 116 -9.92 5.71 -2.07
CA THR A 116 -9.82 4.91 -0.84
C THR A 116 -11.19 4.41 -0.42
N PHE A 117 -11.24 3.13 -0.02
CA PHE A 117 -12.45 2.45 0.39
C PHE A 117 -12.23 1.73 1.71
N GLU A 118 -13.15 1.87 2.64
CA GLU A 118 -13.14 1.15 3.91
C GLU A 118 -13.35 -0.35 3.70
N LEU A 119 -12.64 -1.15 4.49
CA LEU A 119 -12.83 -2.60 4.49
C LEU A 119 -14.05 -2.97 5.33
N THR A 120 -14.81 -3.93 4.82
CA THR A 120 -15.92 -4.55 5.56
C THR A 120 -15.41 -5.43 6.70
N ASN A 121 -14.24 -6.00 6.53
CA ASN A 121 -13.58 -6.88 7.49
C ASN A 121 -12.09 -6.60 7.52
N THR A 122 -11.52 -6.46 8.70
CA THR A 122 -10.08 -6.28 8.94
C THR A 122 -9.35 -7.62 8.80
N PRO A 123 -8.45 -7.78 7.82
CA PRO A 123 -7.55 -8.93 7.74
C PRO A 123 -6.37 -8.74 8.70
N THR A 124 -5.94 -9.80 9.38
CA THR A 124 -4.73 -9.82 10.25
C THR A 124 -3.89 -11.06 9.97
N GLY A 125 -2.58 -10.97 10.15
CA GLY A 125 -1.66 -12.08 9.84
C GLY A 125 -1.36 -12.21 8.36
N ILE A 126 -0.94 -13.40 7.93
CA ILE A 126 -0.49 -13.66 6.55
C ILE A 126 -1.60 -14.39 5.80
N HIS A 127 -2.03 -13.82 4.67
CA HIS A 127 -3.10 -14.34 3.84
C HIS A 127 -2.80 -14.14 2.36
N ASP A 128 -3.41 -14.96 1.52
CA ASP A 128 -3.54 -14.67 0.10
C ASP A 128 -4.67 -13.63 -0.10
N VAL A 129 -4.49 -12.72 -1.04
CA VAL A 129 -5.51 -11.76 -1.44
C VAL A 129 -6.00 -12.12 -2.83
N HIS A 130 -7.31 -12.33 -2.95
CA HIS A 130 -7.99 -12.58 -4.22
C HIS A 130 -8.78 -11.36 -4.63
N PHE A 131 -8.56 -10.92 -5.85
CA PHE A 131 -9.30 -9.87 -6.53
C PHE A 131 -10.18 -10.52 -7.59
N SER A 132 -11.48 -10.30 -7.53
CA SER A 132 -12.44 -10.79 -8.52
C SER A 132 -13.20 -9.61 -9.11
N PHE A 133 -13.46 -9.69 -10.39
CA PHE A 133 -14.08 -8.60 -11.15
C PHE A 133 -15.51 -8.96 -11.55
N ILE A 134 -16.44 -8.08 -11.23
CA ILE A 134 -17.87 -8.26 -11.53
C ILE A 134 -18.33 -7.08 -12.36
N GLY A 135 -19.08 -7.37 -13.39
CA GLY A 135 -19.64 -6.36 -14.30
C GLY A 135 -20.69 -6.95 -15.23
N THR A 136 -21.09 -6.17 -16.22
CA THR A 136 -22.07 -6.60 -17.23
C THR A 136 -21.54 -6.30 -18.64
N GLY A 137 -21.84 -7.21 -19.59
CA GLY A 137 -21.38 -7.10 -20.97
C GLY A 137 -19.92 -7.50 -21.17
N ASP A 138 -19.45 -7.36 -22.40
CA ASP A 138 -18.11 -7.81 -22.84
C ASP A 138 -17.08 -6.66 -22.87
N ALA A 139 -17.44 -5.49 -22.39
CA ALA A 139 -16.52 -4.34 -22.37
C ALA A 139 -15.56 -4.43 -21.19
N THR A 140 -14.34 -3.92 -21.38
CA THR A 140 -13.37 -3.71 -20.31
C THR A 140 -14.00 -2.89 -19.17
N LEU A 141 -13.93 -3.39 -17.95
CA LEU A 141 -14.55 -2.78 -16.78
C LEU A 141 -13.81 -1.52 -16.35
N PHE A 142 -12.49 -1.63 -16.21
CA PHE A 142 -11.58 -0.54 -15.87
C PHE A 142 -10.13 -0.98 -16.09
N ASN A 143 -9.20 -0.03 -16.07
CA ASN A 143 -7.76 -0.24 -16.00
C ASN A 143 -7.29 -0.04 -14.56
N TRP A 144 -6.29 -0.82 -14.12
CA TRP A 144 -5.82 -0.81 -12.74
C TRP A 144 -4.29 -0.71 -12.68
N ASP A 145 -3.79 0.35 -12.01
CA ASP A 145 -2.36 0.63 -11.92
C ASP A 145 -1.74 0.05 -10.65
N TRP A 146 -2.27 0.41 -9.47
CA TRP A 146 -1.75 -0.05 -8.21
C TRP A 146 -2.80 -0.09 -7.09
N TRP A 147 -2.43 -0.74 -6.01
CA TRP A 147 -3.22 -0.81 -4.78
C TRP A 147 -2.33 -0.70 -3.54
N GLN A 148 -2.91 -0.29 -2.42
CA GLN A 148 -2.29 -0.21 -1.11
C GLN A 148 -3.36 -0.35 -0.04
N PHE A 149 -3.15 -1.26 0.91
CA PHE A 149 -3.97 -1.28 2.11
C PHE A 149 -3.44 -0.25 3.11
N ASN A 150 -4.34 0.28 3.95
CA ASN A 150 -3.99 1.21 5.00
C ASN A 150 -4.37 0.58 6.34
N GLY A 151 -3.45 0.61 7.30
CA GLY A 151 -3.67 0.15 8.66
C GLY A 151 -4.59 1.08 9.44
N ALA A 152 -4.91 0.70 10.67
CA ALA A 152 -5.47 1.64 11.62
C ALA A 152 -4.52 2.84 11.70
N THR A 153 -5.05 4.04 11.51
CA THR A 153 -4.33 5.23 11.92
C THR A 153 -4.18 5.14 13.43
N SER A 154 -3.09 4.51 13.89
CA SER A 154 -2.70 4.69 15.27
C SER A 154 -2.45 6.19 15.40
N SER A 155 -3.33 6.86 16.14
CA SER A 155 -3.09 8.22 16.60
C SER A 155 -1.84 8.20 17.51
N GLY A 156 -0.66 8.18 16.90
CA GLY A 156 0.60 8.06 17.63
C GLY A 156 1.89 8.25 16.83
N ILE A 157 1.88 8.05 15.51
CA ILE A 157 3.04 8.41 14.66
C ILE A 157 2.49 9.00 13.38
N GLU A 158 2.19 10.29 13.42
CA GLU A 158 2.02 11.08 12.20
C GLU A 158 3.29 10.95 11.36
N ASN A 159 3.11 10.67 10.07
CA ASN A 159 4.16 10.66 9.07
C ASN A 159 5.13 11.84 9.30
N LEU A 160 6.36 11.55 9.70
CA LEU A 160 7.41 12.56 9.91
C LEU A 160 7.81 13.28 8.61
N GLN A 161 7.18 12.96 7.48
CA GLN A 161 7.47 13.60 6.20
C GLN A 161 6.67 14.89 5.94
N ASP A 162 5.53 15.13 6.62
CA ASP A 162 4.72 16.34 6.40
C ASP A 162 4.85 17.41 7.49
N LYS A 163 5.70 17.21 8.52
CA LYS A 163 6.03 18.23 9.52
C LYS A 163 7.31 19.01 9.22
N ALA A 164 7.58 19.31 7.96
CA ALA A 164 8.64 20.25 7.59
C ALA A 164 8.32 21.73 7.90
N SER A 165 7.32 22.04 8.70
CA SER A 165 6.97 23.43 9.05
C SER A 165 6.61 23.67 10.51
N LEU A 166 6.94 22.79 11.44
CA LEU A 166 7.06 23.18 12.83
C LEU A 166 8.51 23.63 13.05
N HIS A 167 8.76 24.92 13.04
CA HIS A 167 9.99 25.50 13.55
C HIS A 167 10.16 25.04 15.01
N ASN A 168 10.88 23.95 15.20
CA ASN A 168 11.29 23.50 16.50
C ASN A 168 12.34 24.50 17.01
N THR A 169 11.93 25.41 17.88
CA THR A 169 12.84 26.40 18.47
C THR A 169 13.81 25.80 19.48
N THR A 170 13.70 24.49 19.76
CA THR A 170 14.50 23.80 20.77
C THR A 170 15.87 23.45 20.21
N PHE A 171 16.90 23.85 20.94
CA PHE A 171 18.28 23.41 20.73
C PHE A 171 18.51 22.07 21.43
N TYR A 172 19.36 21.24 20.84
CA TYR A 172 19.80 19.97 21.43
C TYR A 172 21.32 19.94 21.52
N THR A 173 21.84 19.39 22.61
CA THR A 173 23.28 19.08 22.73
C THR A 173 23.66 18.01 21.69
N LEU A 174 24.95 17.78 21.45
CA LEU A 174 25.43 16.70 20.58
C LEU A 174 25.05 15.29 21.08
N GLN A 175 24.65 15.16 22.34
CA GLN A 175 24.12 13.93 22.96
C GLN A 175 22.60 13.80 22.81
N GLY A 176 21.92 14.76 22.16
CA GLY A 176 20.47 14.74 21.96
C GLY A 176 19.64 15.23 23.14
N ILE A 177 20.25 15.88 24.13
CA ILE A 177 19.56 16.43 25.30
C ILE A 177 19.02 17.82 24.96
N PRO A 178 17.72 18.11 25.20
CA PRO A 178 17.16 19.46 25.00
C PRO A 178 17.89 20.52 25.81
N ALA A 179 18.18 21.67 25.20
CA ALA A 179 18.78 22.82 25.84
C ALA A 179 17.86 24.03 25.69
N GLU A 180 17.16 24.39 26.79
CA GLU A 180 16.20 25.50 26.80
C GLU A 180 16.87 26.88 26.71
N ASN A 181 18.06 27.01 27.27
CA ASN A 181 18.86 28.24 27.26
C ASN A 181 20.30 27.92 26.85
N PRO A 182 20.54 27.73 25.52
CA PRO A 182 21.86 27.35 25.07
C PRO A 182 22.88 28.48 25.28
N THR A 183 23.97 28.17 25.98
CA THR A 183 25.12 29.06 26.15
C THR A 183 26.12 28.84 25.01
N GLN A 184 27.30 29.49 25.07
CA GLN A 184 28.35 29.27 24.09
C GLN A 184 28.63 27.78 23.87
N GLY A 185 28.59 27.32 22.61
CA GLY A 185 28.78 25.90 22.32
C GLY A 185 28.24 25.48 20.96
N ILE A 186 28.27 24.16 20.71
CA ILE A 186 27.77 23.52 19.51
C ILE A 186 26.49 22.76 19.85
N TYR A 187 25.44 23.03 19.09
CA TYR A 187 24.11 22.47 19.26
C TYR A 187 23.56 21.95 17.93
N ILE A 188 22.52 21.17 18.00
CA ILE A 188 21.69 20.78 16.87
C ILE A 188 20.36 21.54 16.96
N LYS A 189 19.99 22.23 15.90
CA LYS A 189 18.69 22.88 15.72
C LYS A 189 18.16 22.57 14.33
N ASP A 190 16.91 22.15 14.23
CA ASP A 190 16.28 21.75 12.96
C ASP A 190 17.14 20.75 12.16
N GLY A 191 17.73 19.76 12.85
CA GLY A 191 18.61 18.77 12.24
C GLY A 191 19.96 19.31 11.75
N LYS A 192 20.28 20.58 11.98
CA LYS A 192 21.54 21.23 11.54
C LYS A 192 22.42 21.59 12.75
N LYS A 193 23.72 21.50 12.53
CA LYS A 193 24.72 21.96 13.50
C LYS A 193 24.72 23.50 13.56
N VAL A 194 24.54 24.04 14.76
CA VAL A 194 24.57 25.48 15.05
C VAL A 194 25.67 25.76 16.08
N VAL A 195 26.45 26.80 15.87
CA VAL A 195 27.47 27.29 16.81
C VAL A 195 26.94 28.58 17.44
N ILE A 196 26.85 28.61 18.76
CA ILE A 196 26.50 29.82 19.53
C ILE A 196 27.80 30.40 20.07
N ASN A 197 28.10 31.63 19.67
CA ASN A 197 29.21 32.42 20.14
C ASN A 197 28.66 33.52 21.09
N ASN A 198 29.39 33.85 22.11
CA ASN A 198 29.08 35.01 22.98
C ASN A 198 29.52 36.28 22.31
#